data_18d46827ff70ccc98534657ce4a65d57
#
_entry.id   18d46827ff70ccc98534657ce4a65d57
#
_cell.length_a   1.000
_cell.length_b   1.000
_cell.length_c   1.000
_cell.angle_alpha   90.00
_cell.angle_beta   90.00
_cell.angle_gamma   90.00
#
_symmetry.space_group_name_H-M   'P 1'
#
loop_
_entity.id
_entity.type
_entity.pdbx_description
1 polymer ?
#
loop_
_entity_poly.entity_id
_entity_poly.type
_entity_poly.pdbx_seq_one_letter_code
_entity_poly.pdbx_strand_id
1 'polypeptide(L)'
;AELVGDRKMGLIKYVMSLMNAARLGIGAQSTGLSEAAYREALKYAQERMQFGKPIIEFPAVAEMLSNMKAKLYGSRAMLYETTRFVEIYKDYTHLSHDRKLTPEERAEMKTYTRLADAFTPMLKLMSSEYCNQLAYDAIQVFGGSGYMKDYPIERIYRDARITNIYE
;
A
#
# COMPACT_ATOMS: atom_id res chain seq x y z
N ALA A 1 36.43 4.43 -10.91
CA ALA A 1 35.03 4.62 -10.48
C ALA A 1 34.47 5.85 -11.20
N GLU A 2 33.31 5.73 -11.78
CA GLU A 2 32.62 6.85 -12.43
C GLU A 2 31.60 7.47 -11.45
N LEU A 3 31.44 8.81 -11.50
CA LEU A 3 30.45 9.52 -10.72
C LEU A 3 29.09 9.44 -11.42
N VAL A 4 28.09 8.88 -10.74
CA VAL A 4 26.72 8.88 -11.25
C VAL A 4 26.05 10.21 -10.88
N GLY A 5 25.73 11.00 -11.90
CA GLY A 5 25.07 12.30 -11.77
C GLY A 5 25.99 13.42 -11.31
N ASP A 6 25.41 14.49 -10.76
CA ASP A 6 26.12 15.71 -10.37
C ASP A 6 26.73 15.61 -8.96
N ARG A 7 27.89 16.20 -8.77
CA ARG A 7 28.61 16.23 -7.50
C ARG A 7 27.74 16.88 -6.41
N LYS A 8 27.65 16.28 -5.23
CA LYS A 8 26.87 16.72 -4.05
C LYS A 8 25.34 16.60 -4.18
N MET A 9 24.80 16.12 -5.30
CA MET A 9 23.35 15.98 -5.48
C MET A 9 22.81 14.57 -5.19
N GLY A 10 23.68 13.61 -4.86
CA GLY A 10 23.33 12.19 -4.71
C GLY A 10 22.20 11.94 -3.73
N LEU A 11 22.29 12.49 -2.51
CA LEU A 11 21.28 12.25 -1.48
C LEU A 11 19.95 12.95 -1.82
N ILE A 12 20.01 14.26 -2.08
CA ILE A 12 18.78 15.08 -2.20
C ILE A 12 18.04 14.81 -3.50
N LYS A 13 18.75 14.71 -4.62
CA LYS A 13 18.10 14.59 -5.94
C LYS A 13 17.87 13.14 -6.35
N TYR A 14 18.91 12.30 -6.24
CA TYR A 14 18.84 10.94 -6.79
C TYR A 14 18.27 9.93 -5.80
N VAL A 15 18.78 9.90 -4.56
CA VAL A 15 18.30 8.94 -3.55
C VAL A 15 16.85 9.23 -3.16
N MET A 16 16.49 10.49 -2.91
CA MET A 16 15.10 10.82 -2.55
C MET A 16 14.11 10.55 -3.68
N SER A 17 14.50 10.76 -4.93
CA SER A 17 13.66 10.41 -6.08
C SER A 17 13.45 8.88 -6.18
N LEU A 18 14.52 8.09 -5.97
CA LEU A 18 14.43 6.63 -5.92
C LEU A 18 13.54 6.17 -4.77
N MET A 19 13.73 6.74 -3.58
CA MET A 19 12.94 6.41 -2.38
C MET A 19 11.44 6.69 -2.58
N ASN A 20 11.08 7.82 -3.19
CA ASN A 20 9.68 8.13 -3.46
C ASN A 20 9.06 7.14 -4.46
N ALA A 21 9.79 6.71 -5.47
CA ALA A 21 9.33 5.69 -6.41
C ALA A 21 9.17 4.33 -5.71
N ALA A 22 10.12 3.94 -4.86
CA ALA A 22 10.07 2.71 -4.08
C ALA A 22 8.88 2.71 -3.12
N ARG A 23 8.61 3.81 -2.40
CA ARG A 23 7.47 3.96 -1.48
C ARG A 23 6.13 3.75 -2.17
N LEU A 24 5.97 4.23 -3.40
CA LEU A 24 4.76 3.97 -4.20
C LEU A 24 4.60 2.47 -4.47
N GLY A 25 5.69 1.79 -4.84
CA GLY A 25 5.72 0.34 -5.03
C GLY A 25 5.35 -0.44 -3.78
N ILE A 26 5.89 -0.02 -2.60
CA ILE A 26 5.54 -0.64 -1.31
C ILE A 26 4.06 -0.39 -0.95
N GLY A 27 3.52 0.78 -1.27
CA GLY A 27 2.10 1.07 -1.12
C GLY A 27 1.22 0.09 -1.92
N ALA A 28 1.60 -0.18 -3.16
CA ALA A 28 0.92 -1.16 -4.01
C ALA A 28 1.06 -2.59 -3.48
N GLN A 29 2.27 -3.01 -3.08
CA GLN A 29 2.53 -4.32 -2.49
C GLN A 29 1.72 -4.54 -1.20
N SER A 30 1.72 -3.56 -0.30
CA SER A 30 0.97 -3.61 0.96
C SER A 30 -0.54 -3.72 0.72
N THR A 31 -1.06 -2.98 -0.26
CA THR A 31 -2.48 -3.06 -0.64
C THR A 31 -2.82 -4.43 -1.23
N GLY A 32 -1.94 -5.02 -2.04
CA GLY A 32 -2.10 -6.37 -2.59
C GLY A 32 -2.09 -7.46 -1.51
N LEU A 33 -1.18 -7.39 -0.54
CA LEU A 33 -1.14 -8.31 0.61
C LEU A 33 -2.39 -8.16 1.49
N SER A 34 -2.86 -6.93 1.69
CA SER A 34 -4.11 -6.65 2.42
C SER A 34 -5.33 -7.28 1.74
N GLU A 35 -5.40 -7.19 0.41
CA GLU A 35 -6.44 -7.85 -0.38
C GLU A 35 -6.39 -9.37 -0.22
N ALA A 36 -5.21 -9.97 -0.32
CA ALA A 36 -5.03 -11.41 -0.14
C ALA A 36 -5.46 -11.86 1.26
N ALA A 37 -5.03 -11.15 2.30
CA ALA A 37 -5.40 -11.45 3.69
C ALA A 37 -6.92 -11.37 3.89
N TYR A 38 -7.57 -10.31 3.38
CA TYR A 38 -9.01 -10.15 3.48
C TYR A 38 -9.79 -11.25 2.76
N ARG A 39 -9.40 -11.59 1.53
CA ARG A 39 -10.08 -12.64 0.74
C ARG A 39 -10.00 -14.01 1.42
N GLU A 40 -8.84 -14.38 1.93
CA GLU A 40 -8.66 -15.64 2.66
C GLU A 40 -9.50 -15.66 3.94
N ALA A 41 -9.48 -14.58 4.72
CA ALA A 41 -10.28 -14.48 5.95
C ALA A 41 -11.79 -14.53 5.65
N LEU A 42 -12.26 -13.82 4.64
CA LEU A 42 -13.66 -13.82 4.24
C LEU A 42 -14.12 -15.21 3.80
N LYS A 43 -13.35 -15.88 2.95
CA LYS A 43 -13.63 -17.24 2.49
C LYS A 43 -13.72 -18.21 3.67
N TYR A 44 -12.70 -18.20 4.53
CA TYR A 44 -12.69 -19.08 5.70
C TYR A 44 -13.88 -18.81 6.62
N ALA A 45 -14.25 -17.56 6.87
CA ALA A 45 -15.36 -17.21 7.73
C ALA A 45 -16.74 -17.64 7.15
N GLN A 46 -16.87 -17.74 5.83
CA GLN A 46 -18.06 -18.24 5.16
C GLN A 46 -18.16 -19.77 5.21
N GLU A 47 -17.04 -20.48 5.18
CA GLU A 47 -16.99 -21.94 5.13
C GLU A 47 -16.93 -22.59 6.53
N ARG A 48 -16.28 -21.93 7.50
CA ARG A 48 -16.07 -22.48 8.84
C ARG A 48 -17.36 -22.45 9.66
N MET A 49 -17.85 -23.64 10.01
CA MET A 49 -19.03 -23.81 10.85
C MET A 49 -18.67 -23.88 12.33
N GLN A 50 -19.44 -23.15 13.16
CA GLN A 50 -19.37 -23.27 14.63
C GLN A 50 -20.74 -22.96 15.24
N PHE A 51 -21.13 -23.70 16.26
CA PHE A 51 -22.46 -23.59 16.89
C PHE A 51 -23.61 -23.62 15.88
N GLY A 52 -23.50 -24.46 14.84
CA GLY A 52 -24.55 -24.70 13.85
C GLY A 52 -24.66 -23.63 12.73
N LYS A 53 -23.72 -22.68 12.65
CA LYS A 53 -23.73 -21.64 11.62
C LYS A 53 -22.32 -21.22 11.20
N PRO A 54 -22.15 -20.61 10.00
CA PRO A 54 -20.86 -20.05 9.57
C PRO A 54 -20.39 -18.97 10.53
N ILE A 55 -19.07 -18.91 10.76
CA ILE A 55 -18.52 -17.94 11.74
C ILE A 55 -18.69 -16.48 11.31
N ILE A 56 -18.89 -16.20 10.05
CA ILE A 56 -19.20 -14.84 9.54
C ILE A 56 -20.51 -14.28 10.15
N GLU A 57 -21.43 -15.13 10.60
CA GLU A 57 -22.69 -14.72 11.22
C GLU A 57 -22.52 -14.28 12.69
N PHE A 58 -21.33 -14.45 13.27
CA PHE A 58 -21.06 -13.92 14.61
C PHE A 58 -20.70 -12.43 14.52
N PRO A 59 -21.34 -11.56 15.31
CA PRO A 59 -21.15 -10.10 15.22
C PRO A 59 -19.69 -9.67 15.31
N ALA A 60 -18.90 -10.27 16.21
CA ALA A 60 -17.49 -9.96 16.38
C ALA A 60 -16.64 -10.29 15.12
N VAL A 61 -16.93 -11.40 14.44
CA VAL A 61 -16.25 -11.79 13.20
C VAL A 61 -16.70 -10.88 12.05
N ALA A 62 -17.98 -10.60 11.93
CA ALA A 62 -18.54 -9.71 10.92
C ALA A 62 -17.99 -8.28 11.06
N GLU A 63 -17.86 -7.76 12.28
CA GLU A 63 -17.26 -6.46 12.57
C GLU A 63 -15.78 -6.43 12.16
N MET A 64 -15.01 -7.46 12.51
CA MET A 64 -13.60 -7.58 12.14
C MET A 64 -13.42 -7.55 10.61
N LEU A 65 -14.19 -8.36 9.88
CA LEU A 65 -14.17 -8.40 8.41
C LEU A 65 -14.60 -7.06 7.79
N SER A 66 -15.57 -6.38 8.37
CA SER A 66 -16.02 -5.05 7.92
C SER A 66 -14.93 -4.00 8.09
N ASN A 67 -14.23 -4.01 9.22
CA ASN A 67 -13.09 -3.13 9.50
C ASN A 67 -11.91 -3.41 8.56
N MET A 68 -11.61 -4.69 8.31
CA MET A 68 -10.61 -5.09 7.31
C MET A 68 -10.95 -4.53 5.92
N LYS A 69 -12.19 -4.69 5.49
CA LYS A 69 -12.67 -4.18 4.19
C LYS A 69 -12.55 -2.65 4.09
N ALA A 70 -12.93 -1.93 5.14
CA ALA A 70 -12.83 -0.47 5.17
C ALA A 70 -11.38 0.01 5.03
N LYS A 71 -10.44 -0.59 5.78
CA LYS A 71 -9.00 -0.28 5.69
C LYS A 71 -8.42 -0.61 4.32
N LEU A 72 -8.79 -1.75 3.73
CA LEU A 72 -8.39 -2.15 2.39
C LEU A 72 -8.84 -1.13 1.34
N TYR A 73 -10.09 -0.69 1.40
CA TYR A 73 -10.60 0.32 0.46
C TYR A 73 -9.96 1.68 0.66
N GLY A 74 -9.70 2.08 1.90
CA GLY A 74 -8.94 3.30 2.21
C GLY A 74 -7.53 3.26 1.62
N SER A 75 -6.80 2.14 1.79
CA SER A 75 -5.47 1.94 1.20
C SER A 75 -5.50 2.01 -0.32
N ARG A 76 -6.50 1.39 -0.94
CA ARG A 76 -6.67 1.38 -2.40
C ARG A 76 -6.98 2.78 -2.95
N ALA A 77 -7.87 3.52 -2.32
CA ALA A 77 -8.19 4.89 -2.70
C ALA A 77 -6.96 5.80 -2.61
N MET A 78 -6.21 5.68 -1.50
CA MET A 78 -4.97 6.43 -1.29
C MET A 78 -3.90 6.07 -2.33
N LEU A 79 -3.76 4.78 -2.66
CA LEU A 79 -2.83 4.30 -3.68
C LEU A 79 -3.13 4.92 -5.05
N TYR A 80 -4.38 4.83 -5.50
CA TYR A 80 -4.75 5.30 -6.83
C TYR A 80 -4.63 6.82 -6.95
N GLU A 81 -5.04 7.57 -5.93
CA GLU A 81 -4.92 9.02 -5.95
C GLU A 81 -3.46 9.48 -5.90
N THR A 82 -2.63 8.84 -5.06
CA THR A 82 -1.19 9.15 -5.02
C THR A 82 -0.52 8.82 -6.36
N THR A 83 -0.87 7.69 -6.97
CA THR A 83 -0.36 7.32 -8.30
C THR A 83 -0.74 8.36 -9.33
N ARG A 84 -1.98 8.84 -9.33
CA ARG A 84 -2.44 9.91 -10.23
C ARG A 84 -1.61 11.18 -10.09
N PHE A 85 -1.28 11.61 -8.86
CA PHE A 85 -0.43 12.78 -8.65
C PHE A 85 0.98 12.57 -9.22
N VAL A 86 1.54 11.37 -9.00
CA VAL A 86 2.88 11.00 -9.49
C VAL A 86 2.91 10.98 -11.03
N GLU A 87 1.92 10.41 -11.67
CA GLU A 87 1.80 10.32 -13.12
C GLU A 87 1.74 11.73 -13.74
N ILE A 88 0.85 12.58 -13.26
CA ILE A 88 0.67 13.94 -13.80
C ILE A 88 1.97 14.75 -13.73
N TYR A 89 2.68 14.76 -12.59
CA TYR A 89 3.92 15.53 -12.52
C TYR A 89 5.02 14.93 -13.40
N LYS A 90 5.06 13.60 -13.58
CA LYS A 90 6.01 12.94 -14.48
C LYS A 90 5.74 13.29 -15.94
N ASP A 91 4.47 13.32 -16.35
CA ASP A 91 4.08 13.72 -17.71
C ASP A 91 4.54 15.14 -18.02
N TYR A 92 4.32 16.08 -17.08
CA TYR A 92 4.86 17.43 -17.24
C TYR A 92 6.39 17.48 -17.26
N THR A 93 7.05 16.63 -16.49
CA THR A 93 8.51 16.52 -16.50
C THR A 93 8.98 16.05 -17.87
N HIS A 94 8.39 15.01 -18.44
CA HIS A 94 8.72 14.53 -19.79
C HIS A 94 8.45 15.61 -20.84
N LEU A 95 7.27 16.24 -20.78
CA LEU A 95 6.91 17.32 -21.72
C LEU A 95 7.89 18.48 -21.67
N SER A 96 8.47 18.78 -20.49
CA SER A 96 9.47 19.84 -20.31
C SER A 96 10.81 19.55 -20.99
N HIS A 97 11.09 18.29 -21.33
CA HIS A 97 12.28 17.90 -22.11
C HIS A 97 12.08 18.18 -23.60
N ASP A 98 10.83 18.10 -24.10
CA ASP A 98 10.51 18.25 -25.50
C ASP A 98 10.25 19.70 -25.88
N ARG A 99 9.67 20.51 -24.97
CA ARG A 99 9.35 21.91 -25.17
C ARG A 99 9.29 22.70 -23.85
N LYS A 100 9.32 24.03 -23.99
CA LYS A 100 9.03 24.89 -22.82
C LYS A 100 7.57 24.77 -22.40
N LEU A 101 7.34 24.56 -21.13
CA LEU A 101 6.01 24.59 -20.52
C LEU A 101 5.46 26.02 -20.46
N THR A 102 4.15 26.18 -20.63
CA THR A 102 3.45 27.44 -20.39
C THR A 102 3.49 27.82 -18.90
N PRO A 103 3.18 29.07 -18.53
CA PRO A 103 3.07 29.44 -17.11
C PRO A 103 2.07 28.61 -16.33
N GLU A 104 0.93 28.29 -16.94
CA GLU A 104 -0.15 27.46 -16.34
C GLU A 104 0.32 26.03 -16.14
N GLU A 105 0.94 25.40 -17.15
CA GLU A 105 1.49 24.04 -17.05
C GLU A 105 2.58 23.95 -15.97
N ARG A 106 3.41 24.96 -15.80
CA ARG A 106 4.41 25.03 -14.73
C ARG A 106 3.78 25.13 -13.36
N ALA A 107 2.71 25.91 -13.22
CA ALA A 107 1.98 26.02 -11.96
C ALA A 107 1.31 24.71 -11.58
N GLU A 108 0.72 24.02 -12.54
CA GLU A 108 0.09 22.72 -12.36
C GLU A 108 1.12 21.65 -12.02
N MET A 109 2.21 21.53 -12.76
CA MET A 109 3.34 20.63 -12.45
C MET A 109 3.83 20.83 -11.01
N LYS A 110 4.03 22.09 -10.59
CA LYS A 110 4.47 22.40 -9.22
C LYS A 110 3.46 21.95 -8.17
N THR A 111 2.17 22.07 -8.46
CA THR A 111 1.10 21.60 -7.56
C THR A 111 1.14 20.10 -7.41
N TYR A 112 1.17 19.34 -8.51
CA TYR A 112 1.20 17.88 -8.48
C TYR A 112 2.52 17.31 -7.91
N THR A 113 3.65 17.99 -8.14
CA THR A 113 4.91 17.61 -7.47
C THR A 113 4.77 17.70 -5.96
N ARG A 114 4.20 18.79 -5.41
CA ARG A 114 3.99 18.95 -3.97
C ARG A 114 3.01 17.91 -3.39
N LEU A 115 1.94 17.61 -4.14
CA LEU A 115 0.98 16.58 -3.74
C LEU A 115 1.66 15.20 -3.72
N ALA A 116 2.40 14.85 -4.77
CA ALA A 116 3.14 13.59 -4.83
C ALA A 116 4.15 13.45 -3.68
N ASP A 117 4.92 14.50 -3.39
CA ASP A 117 5.90 14.53 -2.30
C ASP A 117 5.25 14.34 -0.91
N ALA A 118 4.06 14.92 -0.71
CA ALA A 118 3.33 14.79 0.54
C ALA A 118 2.64 13.43 0.68
N PHE A 119 1.97 12.97 -0.38
CA PHE A 119 1.12 11.78 -0.31
C PHE A 119 1.90 10.47 -0.43
N THR A 120 3.04 10.44 -1.11
CA THR A 120 3.85 9.21 -1.26
C THR A 120 4.31 8.62 0.09
N PRO A 121 4.91 9.38 1.03
CA PRO A 121 5.25 8.85 2.35
C PRO A 121 4.02 8.52 3.19
N MET A 122 2.93 9.28 3.08
CA MET A 122 1.67 8.98 3.76
C MET A 122 1.05 7.68 3.28
N LEU A 123 1.05 7.44 1.97
CA LEU A 123 0.61 6.17 1.37
C LEU A 123 1.41 5.00 1.93
N LYS A 124 2.74 5.09 1.90
CA LYS A 124 3.61 4.01 2.40
C LYS A 124 3.31 3.70 3.86
N LEU A 125 3.24 4.72 4.71
CA LEU A 125 2.94 4.56 6.13
C LEU A 125 1.57 3.90 6.32
N MET A 126 0.51 4.50 5.78
CA MET A 126 -0.86 4.02 5.99
C MET A 126 -1.06 2.60 5.46
N SER A 127 -0.62 2.34 4.22
CA SER A 127 -0.83 1.03 3.58
C SER A 127 -0.04 -0.10 4.27
N SER A 128 1.19 0.16 4.72
CA SER A 128 1.99 -0.84 5.44
C SER A 128 1.45 -1.13 6.84
N GLU A 129 1.00 -0.11 7.58
CA GLU A 129 0.34 -0.30 8.88
C GLU A 129 -0.96 -1.09 8.74
N TYR A 130 -1.81 -0.72 7.79
CA TYR A 130 -3.04 -1.45 7.53
C TYR A 130 -2.79 -2.87 7.05
N CYS A 131 -1.76 -3.10 6.21
CA CYS A 131 -1.38 -4.43 5.76
C CYS A 131 -1.03 -5.35 6.94
N ASN A 132 -0.22 -4.88 7.86
CA ASN A 132 0.14 -5.65 9.06
C ASN A 132 -1.08 -5.92 9.94
N GLN A 133 -1.96 -4.94 10.11
CA GLN A 133 -3.17 -5.11 10.89
C GLN A 133 -4.16 -6.07 10.25
N LEU A 134 -4.37 -5.98 8.92
CA LEU A 134 -5.25 -6.90 8.20
C LEU A 134 -4.72 -8.33 8.24
N ALA A 135 -3.42 -8.52 8.11
CA ALA A 135 -2.80 -9.84 8.19
C ALA A 135 -2.92 -10.44 9.60
N TYR A 136 -2.77 -9.62 10.65
CA TYR A 136 -3.04 -10.01 12.04
C TYR A 136 -4.51 -10.41 12.24
N ASP A 137 -5.44 -9.56 11.82
CA ASP A 137 -6.88 -9.81 11.97
C ASP A 137 -7.31 -11.06 11.19
N ALA A 138 -6.71 -11.29 10.02
CA ALA A 138 -6.98 -12.50 9.24
C ALA A 138 -6.56 -13.78 9.97
N ILE A 139 -5.38 -13.81 10.60
CA ILE A 139 -4.99 -14.96 11.47
C ILE A 139 -6.00 -15.14 12.60
N GLN A 140 -6.46 -14.05 13.18
CA GLN A 140 -7.44 -14.11 14.27
C GLN A 140 -8.78 -14.71 13.81
N VAL A 141 -9.24 -14.40 12.60
CA VAL A 141 -10.43 -15.02 11.99
C VAL A 141 -10.25 -16.51 11.77
N PHE A 142 -9.06 -16.96 11.35
CA PHE A 142 -8.72 -18.37 11.19
C PHE A 142 -8.57 -19.11 12.54
N GLY A 143 -8.27 -18.39 13.63
CA GLY A 143 -7.94 -18.98 14.90
C GLY A 143 -6.70 -19.89 14.81
N GLY A 144 -6.68 -21.04 15.47
CA GLY A 144 -5.55 -21.98 15.47
C GLY A 144 -5.15 -22.45 14.05
N SER A 145 -6.09 -22.54 13.13
CA SER A 145 -5.81 -22.88 11.72
C SER A 145 -4.92 -21.84 11.04
N GLY A 146 -5.03 -20.55 11.41
CA GLY A 146 -4.22 -19.49 10.83
C GLY A 146 -2.73 -19.54 11.21
N TYR A 147 -2.38 -20.30 12.22
CA TYR A 147 -0.99 -20.54 12.63
C TYR A 147 -0.33 -21.67 11.83
N MET A 148 -1.11 -22.52 11.18
CA MET A 148 -0.65 -23.71 10.48
C MET A 148 -0.24 -23.39 9.05
N LYS A 149 0.84 -24.04 8.57
CA LYS A 149 1.36 -23.88 7.19
C LYS A 149 0.45 -24.44 6.09
N ASP A 150 -0.58 -25.18 6.49
CA ASP A 150 -1.62 -25.69 5.56
C ASP A 150 -2.47 -24.57 4.95
N TYR A 151 -2.46 -23.39 5.59
CA TYR A 151 -3.19 -22.21 5.13
C TYR A 151 -2.22 -21.09 4.73
N PRO A 152 -2.55 -20.28 3.71
CA PRO A 152 -1.64 -19.26 3.21
C PRO A 152 -1.48 -18.07 4.18
N ILE A 153 -2.35 -17.93 5.16
CA ILE A 153 -2.44 -16.71 5.98
C ILE A 153 -1.22 -16.53 6.92
N GLU A 154 -0.60 -17.60 7.40
CA GLU A 154 0.61 -17.51 8.22
C GLU A 154 1.76 -16.87 7.43
N ARG A 155 1.88 -17.24 6.14
CA ARG A 155 2.89 -16.67 5.25
C ARG A 155 2.58 -15.21 4.94
N ILE A 156 1.32 -14.88 4.65
CA ILE A 156 0.90 -13.49 4.41
C ILE A 156 1.23 -12.61 5.61
N TYR A 157 0.97 -13.09 6.84
CA TYR A 157 1.31 -12.35 8.07
C TYR A 157 2.81 -12.13 8.23
N ARG A 158 3.62 -13.14 8.01
CA ARG A 158 5.07 -13.05 8.06
C ARG A 158 5.62 -12.08 7.00
N ASP A 159 5.11 -12.18 5.76
CA ASP A 159 5.55 -11.36 4.64
C ASP A 159 5.07 -9.90 4.79
N ALA A 160 3.92 -9.66 5.42
CA ALA A 160 3.43 -8.31 5.70
C ALA A 160 4.37 -7.50 6.61
N ARG A 161 5.06 -8.16 7.56
CA ARG A 161 5.87 -7.47 8.58
C ARG A 161 7.00 -6.63 7.99
N ILE A 162 7.63 -7.08 6.90
CA ILE A 162 8.74 -6.35 6.27
C ILE A 162 8.30 -4.98 5.72
N THR A 163 7.05 -4.83 5.34
CA THR A 163 6.54 -3.59 4.72
C THR A 163 6.63 -2.37 5.64
N ASN A 164 6.65 -2.55 6.98
CA ASN A 164 6.83 -1.48 7.95
C ASN A 164 8.29 -1.17 8.26
N ILE A 165 9.24 -1.98 7.80
CA ILE A 165 10.64 -1.90 8.23
C ILE A 165 11.47 -1.14 7.21
N TYR A 166 11.29 -1.39 5.93
CA TYR A 166 12.06 -0.78 4.86
C TYR A 166 11.33 0.42 4.20
N GLU A 167 12.11 1.31 3.57
CA GLU A 167 11.65 2.55 2.92
C GLU A 167 11.15 3.60 3.92
#